data_508252a008dbd281583dd684918bbc1b
#
_entry.id   508252a008dbd281583dd684918bbc1b
#
_cell.length_a   1.000
_cell.length_b   1.000
_cell.length_c   1.000
_cell.angle_alpha   90.00
_cell.angle_beta   90.00
_cell.angle_gamma   90.00
#
_symmetry.space_group_name_H-M   'P 1'
#
loop_
_entity.id
_entity.type
_entity.pdbx_description
1 polymer ?
#
loop_
_entity_poly.entity_id
_entity_poly.type
_entity_poly.pdbx_seq_one_letter_code
_entity_poly.pdbx_strand_id
1 'polypeptide(L)'
;MARPALRISFLQACLLGALGLVLARAAQLQLFQGEQWARKAERQRTTRDTLEARRGSIYDRRGTPLAVTQEFYHVGVAPNEVQDRREVVRRVARALRVPAGELERRMRAERYVYYHGPFTATDIEPLRKLKGVHTEGSYRRSYPTQSIAAPVVGRLDADSGSGGSGLERALDDLLTGRPGEAVFIRDRRGRRLESPARRIREPVPGNDAWLTIDFTLQDIAERALEGALRDLDAEGGDIVVLDPRSGEVLAIASRQATGVGARPTAFTDPFEPGSTAKLFTAAALLRLGRVDSTAAVSGHCGKLVVATSARATRTITDTHKECGDLTLSEAITVSSNVAMAQFSQQLTVTEQFTALRDFGFGSPTGVEFPSESRGALKPPEQWQATYTRASAAMGYEFGVTALQLASAYGAIANDGVLLAPTLVREVRAHDGRLLYRHQPEPVRRVVSSRVAATLMRYLRQVVSTEGTARGAQLANYEVAGKTGTARRFVDGRYQGYTASFAALFPADDPQLVIVVKINNPTKGSYYGGATAAPLTKQMLERMLAARNTTLDLRRLQEAEPVPLAIPEVRPPDAVARVSRVAWPYRDRDTTAAE
;
A
#
# COMPACT_ATOMS: atom_id res chain seq x y z
N MET A 1 34.25 -100.51 2.66
CA MET A 1 34.13 -99.59 1.51
C MET A 1 32.66 -99.20 1.36
N ALA A 2 32.31 -97.98 1.66
CA ALA A 2 30.90 -97.50 1.54
C ALA A 2 30.53 -97.51 0.07
N ARG A 3 29.42 -98.15 -0.32
CA ARG A 3 28.93 -98.38 -1.63
C ARG A 3 28.76 -97.03 -2.39
N PRO A 4 29.40 -96.79 -3.54
CA PRO A 4 29.32 -95.50 -4.25
C PRO A 4 27.88 -95.08 -4.63
N ALA A 5 26.95 -96.01 -4.81
CA ALA A 5 25.52 -95.78 -5.07
C ALA A 5 24.82 -95.00 -3.93
N LEU A 6 25.16 -95.29 -2.63
CA LEU A 6 24.57 -94.60 -1.49
C LEU A 6 25.04 -93.13 -1.38
N ARG A 7 26.26 -92.88 -1.79
CA ARG A 7 26.78 -91.51 -1.83
C ARG A 7 26.16 -90.66 -2.94
N ILE A 8 25.90 -91.25 -4.09
CA ILE A 8 25.23 -90.61 -5.21
C ILE A 8 23.74 -90.32 -4.90
N SER A 9 23.05 -91.31 -4.30
CA SER A 9 21.65 -91.11 -3.88
C SER A 9 21.51 -90.02 -2.77
N PHE A 10 22.46 -89.95 -1.84
CA PHE A 10 22.48 -88.89 -0.85
C PHE A 10 22.73 -87.52 -1.46
N LEU A 11 23.67 -87.39 -2.40
CA LEU A 11 23.89 -86.15 -3.15
C LEU A 11 22.68 -85.74 -3.97
N GLN A 12 22.00 -86.69 -4.61
CA GLN A 12 20.77 -86.43 -5.36
C GLN A 12 19.62 -85.95 -4.43
N ALA A 13 19.47 -86.57 -3.26
CA ALA A 13 18.47 -86.13 -2.27
C ALA A 13 18.75 -84.73 -1.72
N CYS A 14 20.04 -84.41 -1.45
CA CYS A 14 20.45 -83.05 -1.05
C CYS A 14 20.19 -82.02 -2.16
N LEU A 15 20.45 -82.38 -3.41
CA LEU A 15 20.24 -81.50 -4.56
C LEU A 15 18.73 -81.24 -4.81
N LEU A 16 17.91 -82.28 -4.71
CA LEU A 16 16.45 -82.18 -4.80
C LEU A 16 15.87 -81.37 -3.62
N GLY A 17 16.38 -81.56 -2.42
CA GLY A 17 16.03 -80.78 -1.25
C GLY A 17 16.38 -79.30 -1.40
N ALA A 18 17.59 -79.03 -1.90
CA ALA A 18 18.03 -77.67 -2.19
C ALA A 18 17.16 -77.00 -3.29
N LEU A 19 16.83 -77.75 -4.36
CA LEU A 19 15.92 -77.27 -5.42
C LEU A 19 14.54 -77.00 -4.88
N GLY A 20 14.01 -77.90 -4.01
CA GLY A 20 12.72 -77.72 -3.35
C GLY A 20 12.68 -76.45 -2.49
N LEU A 21 13.77 -76.16 -1.72
CA LEU A 21 13.90 -74.93 -0.96
C LEU A 21 13.96 -73.66 -1.83
N VAL A 22 14.68 -73.72 -2.95
CA VAL A 22 14.72 -72.61 -3.92
C VAL A 22 13.35 -72.34 -4.50
N LEU A 23 12.63 -73.40 -4.91
CA LEU A 23 11.27 -73.27 -5.47
C LEU A 23 10.27 -72.75 -4.42
N ALA A 24 10.35 -73.26 -3.18
CA ALA A 24 9.51 -72.73 -2.11
C ALA A 24 9.81 -71.26 -1.81
N ARG A 25 11.07 -70.86 -1.84
CA ARG A 25 11.44 -69.45 -1.66
C ARG A 25 11.02 -68.58 -2.84
N ALA A 26 11.17 -69.08 -4.05
CA ALA A 26 10.69 -68.38 -5.23
C ALA A 26 9.15 -68.19 -5.21
N ALA A 27 8.41 -69.21 -4.83
CA ALA A 27 6.95 -69.16 -4.66
C ALA A 27 6.57 -68.16 -3.54
N GLN A 28 7.28 -68.19 -2.41
CA GLN A 28 7.08 -67.20 -1.34
C GLN A 28 7.29 -65.77 -1.83
N LEU A 29 8.39 -65.54 -2.55
CA LEU A 29 8.71 -64.19 -3.08
C LEU A 29 7.71 -63.74 -4.13
N GLN A 30 7.25 -64.64 -5.05
CA GLN A 30 6.35 -64.27 -6.13
C GLN A 30 4.87 -64.20 -5.69
N LEU A 31 4.40 -65.15 -4.89
CA LEU A 31 2.98 -65.24 -4.53
C LEU A 31 2.60 -64.44 -3.30
N PHE A 32 3.47 -64.37 -2.27
CA PHE A 32 3.16 -63.71 -1.00
C PHE A 32 3.90 -62.37 -0.80
N GLN A 33 5.04 -62.17 -1.37
CA GLN A 33 5.84 -60.97 -1.21
C GLN A 33 6.01 -60.15 -2.48
N GLY A 34 5.44 -60.62 -3.60
CA GLY A 34 5.61 -60.00 -4.91
C GLY A 34 5.20 -58.55 -4.95
N GLU A 35 4.04 -58.20 -4.39
CA GLU A 35 3.59 -56.81 -4.27
C GLU A 35 4.49 -55.94 -3.43
N GLN A 36 5.00 -56.44 -2.32
CA GLN A 36 5.90 -55.67 -1.42
C GLN A 36 7.20 -55.33 -2.16
N TRP A 37 7.76 -56.32 -2.85
CA TRP A 37 8.98 -56.10 -3.62
C TRP A 37 8.77 -55.25 -4.86
N ALA A 38 7.63 -55.36 -5.53
CA ALA A 38 7.27 -54.51 -6.64
C ALA A 38 7.13 -53.03 -6.17
N ARG A 39 6.43 -52.79 -5.07
CA ARG A 39 6.32 -51.45 -4.47
C ARG A 39 7.68 -50.90 -4.00
N LYS A 40 8.58 -51.74 -3.46
CA LYS A 40 9.91 -51.34 -3.10
C LYS A 40 10.78 -50.98 -4.29
N ALA A 41 10.70 -51.80 -5.36
CA ALA A 41 11.39 -51.55 -6.64
C ALA A 41 10.86 -50.26 -7.30
N GLU A 42 9.56 -50.03 -7.28
CA GLU A 42 8.93 -48.81 -7.81
C GLU A 42 9.41 -47.57 -7.02
N ARG A 43 9.43 -47.64 -5.68
CA ARG A 43 9.97 -46.54 -4.82
C ARG A 43 11.45 -46.26 -5.08
N GLN A 44 12.23 -47.26 -5.42
CA GLN A 44 13.68 -47.09 -5.73
C GLN A 44 13.90 -46.51 -7.13
N ARG A 45 12.96 -46.75 -8.06
CA ARG A 45 13.04 -46.30 -9.46
C ARG A 45 12.33 -44.98 -9.73
N THR A 46 11.48 -44.53 -8.79
CA THR A 46 10.69 -43.32 -9.00
C THR A 46 11.15 -42.21 -8.08
N THR A 47 11.06 -40.98 -8.58
CA THR A 47 11.19 -39.75 -7.82
C THR A 47 9.92 -38.96 -7.95
N ARG A 48 9.47 -38.41 -6.83
CA ARG A 48 8.42 -37.43 -6.82
C ARG A 48 9.06 -36.05 -6.86
N ASP A 49 8.63 -35.25 -7.82
CA ASP A 49 9.05 -33.87 -7.94
C ASP A 49 7.83 -32.96 -7.86
N THR A 50 8.03 -31.83 -7.23
CA THR A 50 7.02 -30.78 -7.13
C THR A 50 6.99 -30.01 -8.46
N LEU A 51 5.80 -29.89 -9.05
CA LEU A 51 5.58 -29.02 -10.19
C LEU A 51 5.23 -27.63 -9.68
N GLU A 52 6.03 -26.64 -10.04
CA GLU A 52 5.76 -25.26 -9.66
C GLU A 52 4.41 -24.79 -10.20
N ALA A 53 3.69 -24.04 -9.39
CA ALA A 53 2.47 -23.36 -9.81
C ALA A 53 2.79 -21.91 -10.19
N ARG A 54 2.15 -21.43 -11.25
CA ARG A 54 2.26 -20.03 -11.65
C ARG A 54 1.68 -19.14 -10.55
N ARG A 55 2.45 -18.18 -10.05
CA ARG A 55 1.98 -17.13 -9.15
C ARG A 55 1.05 -16.17 -9.88
N GLY A 56 -0.06 -15.78 -9.28
CA GLY A 56 -1.03 -14.83 -9.80
C GLY A 56 -0.43 -13.44 -10.05
N SER A 57 -1.02 -12.70 -10.94
CA SER A 57 -0.57 -11.37 -11.34
C SER A 57 -1.24 -10.27 -10.52
N ILE A 58 -0.57 -9.11 -10.43
CA ILE A 58 -1.11 -7.90 -9.84
C ILE A 58 -1.26 -6.86 -10.94
N TYR A 59 -2.46 -6.31 -11.06
CA TYR A 59 -2.82 -5.29 -12.05
C TYR A 59 -3.27 -4.01 -11.35
N ASP A 60 -3.14 -2.87 -12.04
CA ASP A 60 -3.82 -1.65 -11.65
C ASP A 60 -5.34 -1.78 -11.83
N ARG A 61 -6.11 -0.76 -11.49
CA ARG A 61 -7.57 -0.76 -11.61
C ARG A 61 -8.09 -0.94 -13.05
N ARG A 62 -7.25 -0.69 -14.07
CA ARG A 62 -7.58 -0.76 -15.51
C ARG A 62 -6.97 -1.97 -16.21
N GLY A 63 -6.23 -2.80 -15.48
CA GLY A 63 -5.57 -3.99 -16.02
C GLY A 63 -4.13 -3.74 -16.50
N THR A 64 -3.52 -2.59 -16.18
CA THR A 64 -2.09 -2.38 -16.41
C THR A 64 -1.30 -3.31 -15.51
N PRO A 65 -0.38 -4.13 -16.05
CA PRO A 65 0.36 -5.09 -15.25
C PRO A 65 1.40 -4.41 -14.36
N LEU A 66 1.27 -4.58 -13.04
CA LEU A 66 2.22 -4.07 -12.03
C LEU A 66 3.22 -5.13 -11.59
N ALA A 67 2.75 -6.38 -11.43
CA ALA A 67 3.58 -7.55 -11.19
C ALA A 67 3.00 -8.76 -11.89
N VAL A 68 3.79 -9.41 -12.76
CA VAL A 68 3.34 -10.55 -13.56
C VAL A 68 4.34 -11.70 -13.47
N THR A 69 3.84 -12.92 -13.56
CA THR A 69 4.67 -14.11 -13.64
C THR A 69 4.81 -14.53 -15.10
N GLN A 70 6.01 -14.41 -15.61
CA GLN A 70 6.35 -14.82 -16.95
C GLN A 70 6.88 -16.25 -16.93
N GLU A 71 6.46 -17.05 -17.91
CA GLU A 71 6.96 -18.39 -18.13
C GLU A 71 8.19 -18.33 -19.03
N PHE A 72 9.25 -18.96 -18.59
CA PHE A 72 10.48 -19.16 -19.32
C PHE A 72 10.81 -20.65 -19.39
N TYR A 73 11.70 -20.99 -20.27
CA TYR A 73 12.07 -22.38 -20.48
C TYR A 73 13.59 -22.55 -20.43
N HIS A 74 13.98 -23.69 -19.89
CA HIS A 74 15.32 -24.25 -20.06
C HIS A 74 15.27 -25.32 -21.14
N VAL A 75 16.36 -25.54 -21.84
CA VAL A 75 16.41 -26.50 -22.93
C VAL A 75 17.52 -27.52 -22.70
N GLY A 76 17.15 -28.79 -22.66
CA GLY A 76 18.06 -29.90 -22.59
C GLY A 76 18.10 -30.65 -23.92
N VAL A 77 19.28 -31.07 -24.34
CA VAL A 77 19.46 -31.95 -25.51
C VAL A 77 20.10 -33.25 -25.07
N ALA A 78 19.44 -34.37 -25.31
CA ALA A 78 19.90 -35.70 -25.03
C ALA A 78 20.46 -36.36 -26.33
N PRO A 79 21.78 -36.35 -26.58
CA PRO A 79 22.36 -36.78 -27.84
C PRO A 79 22.03 -38.23 -28.22
N ASN A 80 21.80 -39.10 -27.23
CA ASN A 80 21.47 -40.50 -27.44
C ASN A 80 20.07 -40.77 -28.00
N GLU A 81 19.19 -39.75 -27.95
CA GLU A 81 17.80 -39.82 -28.37
C GLU A 81 17.56 -39.09 -29.69
N VAL A 82 18.53 -38.30 -30.10
CA VAL A 82 18.48 -37.52 -31.33
C VAL A 82 18.60 -38.46 -32.51
N GLN A 83 17.58 -38.49 -33.37
CA GLN A 83 17.56 -39.26 -34.60
C GLN A 83 18.29 -38.55 -35.73
N ASP A 84 17.95 -37.30 -36.00
CA ASP A 84 18.63 -36.44 -36.99
C ASP A 84 19.46 -35.35 -36.26
N ARG A 85 20.74 -35.66 -36.08
CA ARG A 85 21.67 -34.77 -35.39
C ARG A 85 21.86 -33.45 -36.10
N ARG A 86 21.88 -33.44 -37.43
CA ARG A 86 22.07 -32.21 -38.21
C ARG A 86 20.87 -31.28 -38.08
N GLU A 87 19.68 -31.84 -38.15
CA GLU A 87 18.44 -31.06 -37.96
C GLU A 87 18.34 -30.48 -36.56
N VAL A 88 18.58 -31.27 -35.52
CA VAL A 88 18.53 -30.83 -34.13
C VAL A 88 19.55 -29.71 -33.87
N VAL A 89 20.83 -29.92 -34.31
CA VAL A 89 21.87 -28.89 -34.15
C VAL A 89 21.45 -27.60 -34.85
N ARG A 90 20.95 -27.65 -36.06
CA ARG A 90 20.53 -26.47 -36.84
C ARG A 90 19.36 -25.74 -36.16
N ARG A 91 18.31 -26.45 -35.71
CA ARG A 91 17.12 -25.85 -35.08
C ARG A 91 17.40 -25.31 -33.69
N VAL A 92 18.09 -26.09 -32.86
CA VAL A 92 18.45 -25.67 -31.50
C VAL A 92 19.40 -24.47 -31.54
N ALA A 93 20.46 -24.52 -32.37
CA ALA A 93 21.38 -23.39 -32.49
C ALA A 93 20.68 -22.10 -32.93
N ARG A 94 19.74 -22.20 -33.88
CA ARG A 94 18.95 -21.05 -34.34
C ARG A 94 18.00 -20.53 -33.25
N ALA A 95 17.25 -21.41 -32.59
CA ALA A 95 16.24 -21.04 -31.58
C ALA A 95 16.88 -20.45 -30.34
N LEU A 96 17.97 -21.02 -29.84
CA LEU A 96 18.67 -20.59 -28.64
C LEU A 96 19.75 -19.54 -28.91
N ARG A 97 19.99 -19.19 -30.20
CA ARG A 97 21.04 -18.25 -30.63
C ARG A 97 22.43 -18.63 -30.15
N VAL A 98 22.73 -19.94 -30.16
CA VAL A 98 24.04 -20.48 -29.77
C VAL A 98 24.80 -20.96 -31.01
N PRO A 99 26.15 -20.96 -31.01
CA PRO A 99 26.94 -21.44 -32.13
C PRO A 99 26.71 -22.94 -32.40
N ALA A 100 26.34 -23.28 -33.62
CA ALA A 100 26.07 -24.69 -34.01
C ALA A 100 27.27 -25.62 -33.75
N GLY A 101 28.49 -25.13 -34.01
CA GLY A 101 29.73 -25.90 -33.78
C GLY A 101 30.01 -26.14 -32.27
N GLU A 102 29.60 -25.23 -31.40
CA GLU A 102 29.68 -25.43 -29.96
C GLU A 102 28.69 -26.50 -29.50
N LEU A 103 27.43 -26.37 -29.89
CA LEU A 103 26.42 -27.37 -29.57
C LEU A 103 26.85 -28.76 -30.08
N GLU A 104 27.40 -28.85 -31.28
CA GLU A 104 27.84 -30.13 -31.85
C GLU A 104 29.01 -30.74 -31.08
N ARG A 105 29.97 -29.92 -30.65
CA ARG A 105 31.08 -30.36 -29.75
C ARG A 105 30.55 -30.87 -28.42
N ARG A 106 29.65 -30.10 -27.76
CA ARG A 106 29.05 -30.49 -26.49
C ARG A 106 28.25 -31.80 -26.62
N MET A 107 27.47 -31.96 -27.68
CA MET A 107 26.72 -33.21 -27.97
C MET A 107 27.62 -34.43 -28.21
N ARG A 108 28.91 -34.24 -28.58
CA ARG A 108 29.89 -35.34 -28.67
C ARG A 108 30.53 -35.68 -27.34
N ALA A 109 30.73 -34.69 -26.50
CA ALA A 109 31.44 -34.81 -25.23
C ALA A 109 30.52 -35.15 -24.06
N GLU A 110 29.30 -34.59 -24.05
CA GLU A 110 28.35 -34.67 -22.98
C GLU A 110 27.21 -35.65 -23.30
N ARG A 111 26.72 -36.36 -22.27
CA ARG A 111 25.54 -37.25 -22.46
C ARG A 111 24.23 -36.47 -22.43
N TYR A 112 24.24 -35.26 -21.91
CA TYR A 112 23.10 -34.35 -21.84
C TYR A 112 23.63 -32.90 -21.86
N VAL A 113 23.22 -32.12 -22.85
CA VAL A 113 23.63 -30.73 -23.01
C VAL A 113 22.50 -29.85 -22.48
N TYR A 114 22.74 -29.09 -21.43
CA TYR A 114 21.74 -28.24 -20.81
C TYR A 114 22.04 -26.77 -21.06
N TYR A 115 21.02 -26.02 -21.47
CA TYR A 115 21.04 -24.57 -21.62
C TYR A 115 20.11 -23.92 -20.62
N HIS A 116 20.71 -23.18 -19.68
CA HIS A 116 19.96 -22.38 -18.72
C HIS A 116 19.40 -21.17 -19.42
N GLY A 117 18.08 -21.12 -19.65
CA GLY A 117 17.38 -19.97 -20.20
C GLY A 117 17.75 -18.64 -19.50
N PRO A 118 16.94 -17.64 -19.61
CA PRO A 118 15.50 -17.70 -19.92
C PRO A 118 15.19 -17.72 -21.44
N PHE A 119 14.57 -18.77 -21.94
CA PHE A 119 14.04 -18.83 -23.30
C PHE A 119 12.52 -18.64 -23.27
N THR A 120 11.99 -17.91 -24.23
CA THR A 120 10.54 -17.65 -24.31
C THR A 120 9.80 -18.83 -24.97
N ALA A 121 8.47 -18.86 -24.80
CA ALA A 121 7.64 -19.85 -25.48
C ALA A 121 7.85 -19.83 -27.02
N THR A 122 8.05 -18.63 -27.58
CA THR A 122 8.33 -18.46 -29.03
C THR A 122 9.67 -19.07 -29.44
N ASP A 123 10.70 -18.94 -28.57
CA ASP A 123 12.02 -19.52 -28.86
C ASP A 123 11.97 -21.06 -28.88
N ILE A 124 11.18 -21.67 -27.99
CA ILE A 124 11.14 -23.13 -27.83
C ILE A 124 10.10 -23.82 -28.72
N GLU A 125 9.11 -23.10 -29.25
CA GLU A 125 8.05 -23.71 -30.10
C GLU A 125 8.60 -24.56 -31.25
N PRO A 126 9.64 -24.13 -32.01
CA PRO A 126 10.25 -24.97 -33.05
C PRO A 126 10.93 -26.23 -32.51
N LEU A 127 11.22 -26.29 -31.21
CA LEU A 127 11.99 -27.36 -30.57
C LEU A 127 11.09 -28.44 -29.95
N ARG A 128 9.85 -28.14 -29.60
CA ARG A 128 8.94 -29.04 -28.87
C ARG A 128 8.68 -30.37 -29.54
N LYS A 129 8.78 -30.43 -30.88
CA LYS A 129 8.55 -31.64 -31.69
C LYS A 129 9.82 -32.40 -32.00
N LEU A 130 11.00 -31.92 -31.56
CA LEU A 130 12.27 -32.56 -31.84
C LEU A 130 12.54 -33.68 -30.84
N LYS A 131 12.73 -34.90 -31.31
CA LYS A 131 13.10 -36.04 -30.47
C LYS A 131 14.49 -35.82 -29.87
N GLY A 132 14.63 -36.02 -28.57
CA GLY A 132 15.87 -35.80 -27.85
C GLY A 132 16.12 -34.34 -27.47
N VAL A 133 15.12 -33.45 -27.63
CA VAL A 133 15.13 -32.09 -27.10
C VAL A 133 14.05 -31.96 -26.05
N HIS A 134 14.42 -31.58 -24.85
CA HIS A 134 13.57 -31.46 -23.68
C HIS A 134 13.48 -30.02 -23.27
N THR A 135 12.27 -29.55 -22.96
CA THR A 135 12.02 -28.18 -22.48
C THR A 135 11.45 -28.27 -21.08
N GLU A 136 12.07 -27.57 -20.14
CA GLU A 136 11.64 -27.45 -18.74
C GLU A 136 11.15 -26.04 -18.49
N GLY A 137 9.87 -25.87 -18.11
CA GLY A 137 9.29 -24.58 -17.79
C GLY A 137 9.77 -24.09 -16.41
N SER A 138 10.02 -22.82 -16.31
CA SER A 138 10.30 -22.11 -15.06
C SER A 138 9.53 -20.79 -15.02
N TYR A 139 9.26 -20.29 -13.83
CA TYR A 139 8.54 -19.05 -13.66
C TYR A 139 9.43 -17.94 -13.11
N ARG A 140 9.30 -16.74 -13.65
CA ARG A 140 10.03 -15.58 -13.19
C ARG A 140 9.06 -14.41 -12.93
N ARG A 141 9.16 -13.82 -11.74
CA ARG A 141 8.40 -12.61 -11.41
C ARG A 141 9.02 -11.40 -12.11
N SER A 142 8.17 -10.61 -12.76
CA SER A 142 8.54 -9.39 -13.47
C SER A 142 7.67 -8.22 -13.00
N TYR A 143 8.27 -7.04 -12.90
CA TYR A 143 7.63 -5.78 -12.50
C TYR A 143 7.75 -4.78 -13.66
N PRO A 144 6.83 -4.80 -14.64
CA PRO A 144 6.97 -4.04 -15.89
C PRO A 144 7.03 -2.53 -15.69
N THR A 145 6.39 -2.02 -14.64
CA THR A 145 6.33 -0.59 -14.31
C THR A 145 7.58 -0.07 -13.60
N GLN A 146 8.59 -0.93 -13.43
CA GLN A 146 9.88 -0.61 -12.79
C GLN A 146 9.71 -0.03 -11.38
N SER A 147 9.74 1.32 -11.23
CA SER A 147 9.68 1.99 -9.92
C SER A 147 8.28 2.47 -9.54
N ILE A 148 7.37 2.61 -10.51
CA ILE A 148 6.02 3.15 -10.25
C ILE A 148 5.23 2.13 -9.42
N ALA A 149 4.64 2.60 -8.32
CA ALA A 149 3.95 1.83 -7.29
C ALA A 149 4.83 0.76 -6.60
N ALA A 150 6.15 0.76 -6.81
CA ALA A 150 7.03 -0.28 -6.27
C ALA A 150 6.96 -0.45 -4.74
N PRO A 151 6.87 0.62 -3.90
CA PRO A 151 6.73 0.46 -2.45
C PRO A 151 5.39 -0.17 -2.04
N VAL A 152 4.35 0.04 -2.86
CA VAL A 152 3.00 -0.51 -2.61
C VAL A 152 2.93 -1.96 -3.04
N VAL A 153 3.31 -2.25 -4.28
CA VAL A 153 3.33 -3.62 -4.84
C VAL A 153 4.28 -4.50 -4.05
N GLY A 154 5.45 -3.99 -3.72
CA GLY A 154 6.48 -4.76 -3.05
C GLY A 154 7.26 -5.68 -3.99
N ARG A 155 7.95 -6.66 -3.39
CA ARG A 155 8.77 -7.64 -4.12
C ARG A 155 8.71 -8.99 -3.43
N LEU A 156 9.05 -10.03 -4.19
CA LEU A 156 9.30 -11.35 -3.63
C LEU A 156 10.61 -11.35 -2.84
N ASP A 157 10.67 -12.20 -1.84
CA ASP A 157 11.89 -12.58 -1.17
C ASP A 157 12.75 -13.43 -2.13
N ALA A 158 14.02 -13.11 -2.26
CA ALA A 158 14.90 -13.70 -3.26
C ALA A 158 15.21 -15.17 -2.96
N ASP A 159 15.22 -15.55 -1.69
CA ASP A 159 15.62 -16.90 -1.24
C ASP A 159 14.43 -17.85 -1.23
N SER A 160 13.28 -17.40 -0.72
CA SER A 160 12.08 -18.24 -0.56
C SER A 160 11.12 -18.17 -1.75
N GLY A 161 11.18 -17.13 -2.58
CA GLY A 161 10.22 -16.88 -3.65
C GLY A 161 8.81 -16.48 -3.16
N SER A 162 8.61 -16.34 -1.85
CA SER A 162 7.36 -15.87 -1.23
C SER A 162 7.27 -14.34 -1.25
N GLY A 163 6.12 -13.79 -0.86
CA GLY A 163 5.94 -12.35 -0.76
C GLY A 163 6.83 -11.73 0.33
N GLY A 164 7.84 -10.94 -0.07
CA GLY A 164 8.82 -10.32 0.83
C GLY A 164 8.36 -8.99 1.41
N SER A 165 7.66 -8.17 0.62
CA SER A 165 7.22 -6.82 1.03
C SER A 165 5.95 -6.39 0.31
N GLY A 166 5.34 -5.28 0.77
CA GLY A 166 4.17 -4.67 0.14
C GLY A 166 3.00 -5.64 -0.06
N LEU A 167 2.25 -5.44 -1.12
CA LEU A 167 1.10 -6.30 -1.46
C LEU A 167 1.51 -7.70 -1.90
N GLU A 168 2.72 -7.90 -2.44
CA GLU A 168 3.25 -9.25 -2.66
C GLU A 168 3.24 -10.08 -1.37
N ARG A 169 3.56 -9.45 -0.22
CA ARG A 169 3.51 -10.10 1.09
C ARG A 169 2.10 -10.17 1.66
N ALA A 170 1.34 -9.08 1.56
CA ALA A 170 -0.01 -9.03 2.12
C ALA A 170 -0.97 -10.03 1.46
N LEU A 171 -0.79 -10.25 0.15
CA LEU A 171 -1.62 -11.12 -0.67
C LEU A 171 -0.94 -12.45 -1.01
N ASP A 172 0.12 -12.85 -0.27
CA ASP A 172 0.95 -14.00 -0.62
C ASP A 172 0.13 -15.30 -0.75
N ASP A 173 -0.73 -15.59 0.24
CA ASP A 173 -1.61 -16.77 0.23
C ASP A 173 -2.59 -16.79 -0.95
N LEU A 174 -3.00 -15.61 -1.41
CA LEU A 174 -3.93 -15.46 -2.52
C LEU A 174 -3.23 -15.61 -3.88
N LEU A 175 -2.03 -15.01 -4.00
CA LEU A 175 -1.25 -15.00 -5.23
C LEU A 175 -0.49 -16.31 -5.44
N THR A 176 -0.08 -17.00 -4.37
CA THR A 176 0.65 -18.25 -4.46
C THR A 176 -0.26 -19.37 -4.92
N GLY A 177 0.11 -20.03 -6.03
CA GLY A 177 -0.61 -21.19 -6.54
C GLY A 177 -0.36 -22.44 -5.67
N ARG A 178 -1.12 -23.47 -5.92
CA ARG A 178 -0.91 -24.78 -5.28
C ARG A 178 -0.02 -25.63 -6.17
N PRO A 179 1.17 -26.05 -5.70
CA PRO A 179 2.07 -26.85 -6.48
C PRO A 179 1.45 -28.20 -6.85
N GLY A 180 1.78 -28.67 -8.04
CA GLY A 180 1.46 -30.01 -8.51
C GLY A 180 2.48 -31.03 -8.05
N GLU A 181 2.25 -32.28 -8.41
CA GLU A 181 3.15 -33.41 -8.14
C GLU A 181 3.26 -34.30 -9.37
N ALA A 182 4.48 -34.66 -9.74
CA ALA A 182 4.74 -35.63 -10.79
C ALA A 182 5.73 -36.69 -10.36
N VAL A 183 5.57 -37.90 -10.89
CA VAL A 183 6.48 -39.01 -10.67
C VAL A 183 7.31 -39.23 -11.95
N PHE A 184 8.60 -39.26 -11.77
CA PHE A 184 9.57 -39.56 -12.82
C PHE A 184 10.29 -40.87 -12.49
N ILE A 185 10.68 -41.63 -13.54
CA ILE A 185 11.49 -42.81 -13.40
C ILE A 185 12.97 -42.42 -13.39
N ARG A 186 13.77 -43.03 -12.50
CA ARG A 186 15.23 -42.84 -12.42
C ARG A 186 15.99 -44.08 -12.82
N ASP A 187 17.18 -43.88 -13.38
CA ASP A 187 18.15 -44.94 -13.58
C ASP A 187 18.86 -45.29 -12.26
N ARG A 188 19.71 -46.35 -12.28
CA ARG A 188 20.51 -46.74 -11.12
C ARG A 188 21.47 -45.64 -10.61
N ARG A 189 21.73 -44.61 -11.40
CA ARG A 189 22.60 -43.47 -11.03
C ARG A 189 21.79 -42.24 -10.57
N GLY A 190 20.48 -42.41 -10.37
CA GLY A 190 19.59 -41.35 -9.93
C GLY A 190 19.17 -40.34 -11.01
N ARG A 191 19.53 -40.56 -12.27
CA ARG A 191 19.20 -39.69 -13.39
C ARG A 191 17.79 -40.00 -13.88
N ARG A 192 17.01 -38.94 -14.21
CA ARG A 192 15.68 -39.11 -14.82
C ARG A 192 15.80 -39.90 -16.13
N LEU A 193 14.99 -40.94 -16.27
CA LEU A 193 14.78 -41.61 -17.52
C LEU A 193 13.63 -40.94 -18.25
N GLU A 194 13.70 -40.94 -19.58
CA GLU A 194 12.66 -40.41 -20.44
C GLU A 194 11.47 -41.36 -20.55
N SER A 195 10.74 -41.37 -19.50
CA SER A 195 9.37 -41.86 -19.46
C SER A 195 8.46 -40.66 -19.32
N PRO A 196 7.31 -40.57 -20.01
CA PRO A 196 6.38 -39.51 -19.79
C PRO A 196 6.10 -39.43 -18.29
N ALA A 197 6.34 -38.24 -17.70
CA ALA A 197 6.10 -38.03 -16.30
C ALA A 197 4.63 -38.38 -15.99
N ARG A 198 4.43 -39.27 -15.03
CA ARG A 198 3.08 -39.54 -14.52
C ARG A 198 2.73 -38.37 -13.59
N ARG A 199 1.93 -37.44 -14.05
CA ARG A 199 1.38 -36.39 -13.22
C ARG A 199 0.40 -37.03 -12.25
N ILE A 200 0.60 -36.80 -10.95
CA ILE A 200 -0.30 -37.27 -9.89
C ILE A 200 -1.31 -36.15 -9.57
N ARG A 201 -0.83 -34.90 -9.59
CA ARG A 201 -1.63 -33.72 -9.35
C ARG A 201 -1.15 -32.57 -10.23
N GLU A 202 -2.06 -31.96 -10.96
CA GLU A 202 -1.76 -30.76 -11.75
C GLU A 202 -1.53 -29.56 -10.82
N PRO A 203 -0.57 -28.68 -11.13
CA PRO A 203 -0.42 -27.43 -10.40
C PRO A 203 -1.63 -26.52 -10.65
N VAL A 204 -2.09 -25.84 -9.60
CA VAL A 204 -3.17 -24.86 -9.70
C VAL A 204 -2.57 -23.48 -9.59
N PRO A 205 -2.67 -22.64 -10.64
CA PRO A 205 -2.17 -21.26 -10.58
C PRO A 205 -2.79 -20.44 -9.45
N GLY A 206 -2.05 -19.46 -8.95
CA GLY A 206 -2.57 -18.48 -8.00
C GLY A 206 -3.61 -17.55 -8.62
N ASN A 207 -4.34 -16.84 -7.79
CA ASN A 207 -5.36 -15.89 -8.21
C ASN A 207 -4.73 -14.56 -8.61
N ASP A 208 -5.35 -13.88 -9.57
CA ASP A 208 -4.94 -12.56 -10.01
C ASP A 208 -5.64 -11.47 -9.18
N ALA A 209 -4.94 -10.37 -8.85
CA ALA A 209 -5.46 -9.25 -8.09
C ALA A 209 -5.46 -7.96 -8.91
N TRP A 210 -6.59 -7.26 -8.92
CA TRP A 210 -6.72 -5.89 -9.43
C TRP A 210 -6.72 -4.94 -8.26
N LEU A 211 -5.79 -4.00 -8.27
CA LEU A 211 -5.69 -2.98 -7.25
C LEU A 211 -6.67 -1.82 -7.50
N THR A 212 -6.88 -1.01 -6.49
CA THR A 212 -7.58 0.28 -6.60
C THR A 212 -6.69 1.35 -7.22
N ILE A 213 -5.38 1.17 -7.18
CA ILE A 213 -4.38 2.08 -7.74
C ILE A 213 -4.66 2.33 -9.22
N ASP A 214 -4.72 3.60 -9.62
CA ASP A 214 -4.71 4.06 -11.00
C ASP A 214 -3.28 4.40 -11.40
N PHE A 215 -2.74 3.72 -12.38
CA PHE A 215 -1.37 3.91 -12.82
C PHE A 215 -1.06 5.35 -13.21
N THR A 216 -2.01 6.04 -13.87
CA THR A 216 -1.83 7.43 -14.29
C THR A 216 -1.76 8.37 -13.09
N LEU A 217 -2.66 8.21 -12.12
CA LEU A 217 -2.63 9.02 -10.89
C LEU A 217 -1.39 8.73 -10.04
N GLN A 218 -0.97 7.48 -9.98
CA GLN A 218 0.24 7.08 -9.28
C GLN A 218 1.50 7.71 -9.90
N ASP A 219 1.62 7.67 -11.23
CA ASP A 219 2.74 8.30 -11.95
C ASP A 219 2.76 9.83 -11.75
N ILE A 220 1.58 10.47 -11.81
CA ILE A 220 1.45 11.92 -11.54
C ILE A 220 1.91 12.23 -10.11
N ALA A 221 1.47 11.46 -9.12
CA ALA A 221 1.80 11.67 -7.71
C ALA A 221 3.30 11.46 -7.45
N GLU A 222 3.89 10.38 -7.97
CA GLU A 222 5.32 10.08 -7.77
C GLU A 222 6.22 11.13 -8.41
N ARG A 223 5.94 11.53 -9.66
CA ARG A 223 6.73 12.57 -10.34
C ARG A 223 6.56 13.94 -9.71
N ALA A 224 5.35 14.28 -9.28
CA ALA A 224 5.09 15.53 -8.59
C ALA A 224 5.86 15.59 -7.26
N LEU A 225 5.82 14.51 -6.48
CA LEU A 225 6.56 14.40 -5.22
C LEU A 225 8.09 14.49 -5.46
N GLU A 226 8.62 13.75 -6.42
CA GLU A 226 10.04 13.77 -6.76
C GLU A 226 10.53 15.16 -7.19
N GLY A 227 9.73 15.87 -8.00
CA GLY A 227 10.02 17.25 -8.37
C GLY A 227 10.03 18.17 -7.16
N ALA A 228 8.99 18.09 -6.31
CA ALA A 228 8.89 18.92 -5.12
C ALA A 228 10.04 18.69 -4.12
N LEU A 229 10.47 17.44 -3.92
CA LEU A 229 11.61 17.15 -3.03
C LEU A 229 12.91 17.80 -3.52
N ARG A 230 13.16 17.79 -4.83
CA ARG A 230 14.33 18.46 -5.41
C ARG A 230 14.25 19.99 -5.33
N ASP A 231 13.09 20.57 -5.68
CA ASP A 231 12.89 22.01 -5.74
C ASP A 231 12.94 22.66 -4.35
N LEU A 232 12.42 21.96 -3.34
CA LEU A 232 12.36 22.41 -1.95
C LEU A 232 13.53 21.94 -1.09
N ASP A 233 14.45 21.16 -1.66
CA ASP A 233 15.54 20.50 -0.91
C ASP A 233 15.00 19.83 0.37
N ALA A 234 13.99 18.99 0.19
CA ALA A 234 13.24 18.34 1.28
C ALA A 234 13.75 16.92 1.54
N GLU A 235 13.70 16.48 2.80
CA GLU A 235 14.16 15.14 3.22
C GLU A 235 13.30 14.00 2.69
N GLY A 236 12.04 14.26 2.41
CA GLY A 236 11.09 13.25 1.93
C GLY A 236 9.66 13.76 1.96
N GLY A 237 8.74 12.89 1.62
CA GLY A 237 7.32 13.23 1.63
C GLY A 237 6.42 12.09 1.23
N ASP A 238 5.14 12.34 1.35
CA ASP A 238 4.07 11.41 1.02
C ASP A 238 2.93 12.12 0.29
N ILE A 239 2.32 11.42 -0.64
CA ILE A 239 1.08 11.82 -1.30
C ILE A 239 0.10 10.65 -1.24
N VAL A 240 -1.14 10.91 -0.81
CA VAL A 240 -2.24 9.95 -0.82
C VAL A 240 -3.39 10.55 -1.62
N VAL A 241 -3.93 9.78 -2.57
CA VAL A 241 -5.15 10.12 -3.32
C VAL A 241 -6.18 9.03 -3.04
N LEU A 242 -7.31 9.42 -2.47
CA LEU A 242 -8.38 8.52 -2.04
C LEU A 242 -9.70 8.95 -2.67
N ASP A 243 -10.51 7.99 -3.10
CA ASP A 243 -11.92 8.21 -3.41
C ASP A 243 -12.75 8.16 -2.11
N PRO A 244 -13.36 9.29 -1.69
CA PRO A 244 -14.09 9.35 -0.42
C PRO A 244 -15.37 8.52 -0.40
N ARG A 245 -15.94 8.16 -1.56
CA ARG A 245 -17.21 7.43 -1.66
C ARG A 245 -17.05 5.92 -1.66
N SER A 246 -15.92 5.45 -2.12
CA SER A 246 -15.63 4.02 -2.17
C SER A 246 -14.61 3.57 -1.12
N GLY A 247 -13.78 4.48 -0.58
CA GLY A 247 -12.62 4.14 0.24
C GLY A 247 -11.44 3.63 -0.59
N GLU A 248 -11.53 3.60 -1.93
CA GLU A 248 -10.44 3.15 -2.79
C GLU A 248 -9.25 4.10 -2.74
N VAL A 249 -8.06 3.58 -2.44
CA VAL A 249 -6.81 4.32 -2.55
C VAL A 249 -6.37 4.31 -4.01
N LEU A 250 -6.49 5.46 -4.68
CA LEU A 250 -6.23 5.59 -6.11
C LEU A 250 -4.76 5.82 -6.44
N ALA A 251 -4.02 6.47 -5.55
CA ALA A 251 -2.58 6.60 -5.61
C ALA A 251 -2.01 6.81 -4.20
N ILE A 252 -0.82 6.27 -3.97
CA ILE A 252 -0.08 6.46 -2.73
C ILE A 252 1.42 6.44 -3.02
N ALA A 253 2.04 7.59 -2.90
CA ALA A 253 3.46 7.79 -3.18
C ALA A 253 4.20 8.15 -1.89
N SER A 254 5.36 7.54 -1.69
CA SER A 254 6.30 7.86 -0.62
C SER A 254 7.71 7.95 -1.20
N ARG A 255 8.43 9.01 -0.87
CA ARG A 255 9.81 9.24 -1.34
C ARG A 255 10.66 9.83 -0.22
N GLN A 256 11.94 9.44 -0.18
CA GLN A 256 12.98 10.07 0.61
C GLN A 256 14.09 10.58 -0.30
N ALA A 257 14.68 11.72 0.04
CA ALA A 257 15.77 12.33 -0.74
C ALA A 257 17.05 11.49 -0.66
N THR A 258 17.30 10.86 0.47
CA THR A 258 18.47 10.01 0.70
C THR A 258 18.03 8.63 1.14
N GLY A 259 18.58 7.57 0.53
CA GLY A 259 18.32 6.19 0.95
C GLY A 259 18.18 5.23 -0.20
N VAL A 260 18.62 3.99 0.04
CA VAL A 260 18.44 2.88 -0.88
C VAL A 260 17.04 2.31 -0.65
N GLY A 261 16.16 2.48 -1.63
CA GLY A 261 14.80 1.94 -1.62
C GLY A 261 13.73 2.92 -1.09
N ALA A 262 12.60 2.95 -1.77
CA ALA A 262 11.45 3.74 -1.33
C ALA A 262 10.74 3.03 -0.16
N ARG A 263 10.70 3.68 1.01
CA ARG A 263 9.95 3.20 2.17
C ARG A 263 8.49 3.67 2.06
N PRO A 264 7.50 2.85 2.41
CA PRO A 264 6.08 3.20 2.31
C PRO A 264 5.60 4.07 3.49
N THR A 265 6.25 5.23 3.68
CA THR A 265 6.07 6.10 4.85
C THR A 265 4.65 6.65 5.00
N ALA A 266 3.88 6.70 3.91
CA ALA A 266 2.47 7.07 3.96
C ALA A 266 1.61 6.10 4.81
N PHE A 267 2.06 4.84 4.97
CA PHE A 267 1.41 3.84 5.83
C PHE A 267 2.08 3.71 7.20
N THR A 268 3.40 3.90 7.26
CA THR A 268 4.21 3.44 8.39
C THR A 268 4.69 4.56 9.31
N ASP A 269 4.86 5.79 8.81
CA ASP A 269 5.54 6.86 9.54
C ASP A 269 4.55 7.94 10.01
N PRO A 270 4.13 7.91 11.28
CA PRO A 270 3.26 8.94 11.85
C PRO A 270 3.96 10.29 11.95
N PHE A 271 3.21 11.34 11.76
CA PHE A 271 3.63 12.73 11.98
C PHE A 271 2.58 13.52 12.73
N GLU A 272 2.97 14.58 13.41
CA GLU A 272 2.03 15.51 14.03
C GLU A 272 1.31 16.30 12.91
N PRO A 273 -0.05 16.20 12.79
CA PRO A 273 -0.76 16.76 11.63
C PRO A 273 -0.80 18.29 11.62
N GLY A 274 -0.47 18.93 12.74
CA GLY A 274 -0.53 20.38 12.85
C GLY A 274 -1.93 20.92 12.53
N SER A 275 -1.98 22.06 11.87
CA SER A 275 -3.25 22.76 11.59
C SER A 275 -4.27 21.98 10.75
N THR A 276 -3.91 20.88 10.10
CA THR A 276 -4.91 20.01 9.44
C THR A 276 -5.84 19.34 10.45
N ALA A 277 -5.40 19.17 11.70
CA ALA A 277 -6.21 18.60 12.78
C ALA A 277 -7.28 19.55 13.35
N LYS A 278 -7.19 20.85 13.12
CA LYS A 278 -8.17 21.83 13.59
C LYS A 278 -9.59 21.49 13.14
N LEU A 279 -9.71 20.89 11.96
CA LEU A 279 -10.99 20.41 11.40
C LEU A 279 -11.69 19.42 12.34
N PHE A 280 -10.96 18.52 12.97
CA PHE A 280 -11.55 17.47 13.82
C PHE A 280 -12.01 18.01 15.17
N THR A 281 -11.33 19.03 15.70
CA THR A 281 -11.81 19.79 16.87
C THR A 281 -13.06 20.59 16.52
N ALA A 282 -13.11 21.26 15.36
CA ALA A 282 -14.30 21.95 14.89
C ALA A 282 -15.47 20.97 14.67
N ALA A 283 -15.20 19.78 14.12
CA ALA A 283 -16.19 18.72 13.97
C ALA A 283 -16.79 18.27 15.31
N ALA A 284 -15.95 18.10 16.34
CA ALA A 284 -16.39 17.75 17.69
C ALA A 284 -17.30 18.84 18.30
N LEU A 285 -16.89 20.10 18.19
CA LEU A 285 -17.64 21.25 18.70
C LEU A 285 -19.03 21.34 18.05
N LEU A 286 -19.10 21.25 16.72
CA LEU A 286 -20.35 21.29 15.97
C LEU A 286 -21.24 20.07 16.24
N ARG A 287 -20.65 18.86 16.29
CA ARG A 287 -21.37 17.61 16.58
C ARG A 287 -22.05 17.63 17.95
N LEU A 288 -21.37 18.18 18.93
CA LEU A 288 -21.85 18.23 20.31
C LEU A 288 -22.67 19.49 20.61
N GLY A 289 -22.87 20.38 19.62
CA GLY A 289 -23.60 21.62 19.80
C GLY A 289 -22.94 22.58 20.82
N ARG A 290 -21.60 22.50 20.96
CA ARG A 290 -20.85 23.34 21.88
C ARG A 290 -20.67 24.76 21.35
N VAL A 291 -20.72 24.92 20.05
CA VAL A 291 -20.64 26.20 19.33
C VAL A 291 -21.69 26.23 18.23
N ASP A 292 -22.25 27.39 17.98
CA ASP A 292 -23.05 27.70 16.81
C ASP A 292 -22.22 28.48 15.76
N SER A 293 -22.84 28.85 14.64
CA SER A 293 -22.14 29.56 13.55
C SER A 293 -21.76 31.01 13.92
N THR A 294 -22.29 31.55 14.99
CA THR A 294 -22.09 32.94 15.42
C THR A 294 -21.14 33.05 16.63
N ALA A 295 -20.86 31.91 17.29
CA ALA A 295 -19.93 31.87 18.42
C ALA A 295 -18.54 32.35 18.00
N ALA A 296 -18.00 33.32 18.71
CA ALA A 296 -16.70 33.90 18.43
C ALA A 296 -15.84 33.98 19.69
N VAL A 297 -14.55 33.96 19.50
CA VAL A 297 -13.54 34.14 20.57
C VAL A 297 -12.51 35.17 20.15
N SER A 298 -11.90 35.86 21.12
CA SER A 298 -10.91 36.90 20.81
C SER A 298 -9.67 36.32 20.13
N GLY A 299 -9.19 36.98 19.07
CA GLY A 299 -7.93 36.67 18.41
C GLY A 299 -6.69 37.07 19.24
N HIS A 300 -6.87 37.85 20.31
CA HIS A 300 -5.78 38.33 21.21
C HIS A 300 -4.56 38.87 20.44
N CYS A 301 -4.78 39.52 19.31
CA CYS A 301 -3.71 39.96 18.39
C CYS A 301 -2.66 38.88 18.11
N GLY A 302 -3.12 37.61 17.98
CA GLY A 302 -2.30 36.46 17.64
C GLY A 302 -1.42 35.92 18.76
N LYS A 303 -1.67 36.27 20.03
CA LYS A 303 -0.87 35.80 21.17
C LYS A 303 -1.74 35.53 22.39
N LEU A 304 -1.75 34.30 22.89
CA LEU A 304 -2.46 33.86 24.07
C LEU A 304 -1.50 33.21 25.06
N VAL A 305 -1.49 33.65 26.30
CA VAL A 305 -0.75 33.02 27.39
C VAL A 305 -1.70 32.15 28.21
N VAL A 306 -1.40 30.86 28.31
CA VAL A 306 -2.19 29.87 29.04
C VAL A 306 -1.36 29.30 30.19
N ALA A 307 -1.98 29.13 31.34
CA ALA A 307 -1.37 28.43 32.46
C ALA A 307 -1.32 26.93 32.17
N THR A 308 -0.15 26.31 32.30
CA THR A 308 0.03 24.87 32.17
C THR A 308 0.13 24.17 33.52
N SER A 309 0.50 24.93 34.56
CA SER A 309 0.48 24.49 35.96
C SER A 309 0.39 25.72 36.85
N ALA A 310 0.35 25.54 38.19
CA ALA A 310 0.34 26.64 39.15
C ALA A 310 1.56 27.59 39.02
N ARG A 311 2.67 27.14 38.40
CA ARG A 311 3.94 27.87 38.29
C ARG A 311 4.48 28.01 36.87
N ALA A 312 3.77 27.47 35.85
CA ALA A 312 4.24 27.47 34.49
C ALA A 312 3.16 27.99 33.54
N THR A 313 3.58 28.77 32.54
CA THR A 313 2.74 29.27 31.48
C THR A 313 3.31 28.85 30.12
N ARG A 314 2.44 28.74 29.12
CA ARG A 314 2.80 28.53 27.69
C ARG A 314 2.21 29.67 26.88
N THR A 315 2.98 30.22 25.98
CA THR A 315 2.48 31.16 24.99
C THR A 315 2.08 30.39 23.71
N ILE A 316 0.84 30.58 23.29
CA ILE A 316 0.32 30.13 22.00
C ILE A 316 0.36 31.33 21.05
N THR A 317 0.89 31.14 19.84
CA THR A 317 1.02 32.21 18.84
C THR A 317 0.41 31.80 17.51
N ASP A 318 -0.14 32.79 16.83
CA ASP A 318 -0.57 32.70 15.44
C ASP A 318 0.52 33.21 14.48
N THR A 319 0.44 32.81 13.23
CA THR A 319 1.30 33.34 12.16
C THR A 319 0.90 34.77 11.79
N HIS A 320 -0.40 35.08 11.90
CA HIS A 320 -0.96 36.40 11.60
C HIS A 320 -1.54 37.01 12.88
N LYS A 321 -1.55 38.35 12.95
CA LYS A 321 -2.06 39.09 14.13
C LYS A 321 -3.54 39.43 13.93
N GLU A 322 -4.42 38.54 14.39
CA GLU A 322 -5.85 38.77 14.40
C GLU A 322 -6.24 39.40 15.75
N CYS A 323 -6.59 40.69 15.72
CA CYS A 323 -6.94 41.43 16.95
C CYS A 323 -8.44 41.42 17.25
N GLY A 324 -9.29 41.14 16.24
CA GLY A 324 -10.74 41.01 16.40
C GLY A 324 -11.18 39.68 16.98
N ASP A 325 -12.46 39.55 17.16
CA ASP A 325 -13.10 38.28 17.51
C ASP A 325 -13.19 37.41 16.25
N LEU A 326 -12.93 36.10 16.39
CA LEU A 326 -12.96 35.10 15.32
C LEU A 326 -14.06 34.10 15.59
N THR A 327 -14.94 33.89 14.60
CA THR A 327 -15.86 32.75 14.58
C THR A 327 -15.08 31.46 14.33
N LEU A 328 -15.70 30.30 14.55
CA LEU A 328 -15.05 28.99 14.26
C LEU A 328 -14.66 28.87 12.78
N SER A 329 -15.48 29.41 11.86
CA SER A 329 -15.18 29.45 10.43
C SER A 329 -13.93 30.27 10.12
N GLU A 330 -13.85 31.49 10.63
CA GLU A 330 -12.71 32.39 10.45
C GLU A 330 -11.44 31.79 11.08
N ALA A 331 -11.55 31.22 12.28
CA ALA A 331 -10.44 30.53 12.94
C ALA A 331 -9.84 29.39 12.10
N ILE A 332 -10.69 28.63 11.37
CA ILE A 332 -10.26 27.59 10.43
C ILE A 332 -9.65 28.23 9.16
N THR A 333 -10.25 29.28 8.64
CA THR A 333 -9.84 29.98 7.40
C THR A 333 -8.44 30.57 7.54
N VAL A 334 -8.20 31.39 8.57
CA VAL A 334 -6.88 31.99 8.85
C VAL A 334 -5.94 31.06 9.63
N SER A 335 -6.44 29.89 10.00
CA SER A 335 -5.69 28.89 10.75
C SER A 335 -5.20 29.35 12.14
N SER A 336 -6.02 30.14 12.88
CA SER A 336 -5.64 30.65 14.20
C SER A 336 -5.46 29.52 15.23
N ASN A 337 -4.28 29.46 15.85
CA ASN A 337 -3.99 28.60 16.98
C ASN A 337 -4.65 29.13 18.26
N VAL A 338 -4.63 30.45 18.41
CA VAL A 338 -5.18 31.17 19.53
C VAL A 338 -6.69 30.94 19.68
N ALA A 339 -7.42 31.10 18.57
CA ALA A 339 -8.86 30.86 18.58
C ALA A 339 -9.19 29.38 18.82
N MET A 340 -8.49 28.44 18.13
CA MET A 340 -8.74 27.01 18.28
C MET A 340 -8.42 26.49 19.69
N ALA A 341 -7.39 27.02 20.34
CA ALA A 341 -7.08 26.73 21.74
C ALA A 341 -8.22 27.16 22.67
N GLN A 342 -8.82 28.33 22.42
CA GLN A 342 -9.97 28.81 23.19
C GLN A 342 -11.22 27.97 22.92
N PHE A 343 -11.58 27.74 21.67
CA PHE A 343 -12.72 26.88 21.31
C PHE A 343 -12.60 25.48 21.92
N SER A 344 -11.40 24.90 21.93
CA SER A 344 -11.17 23.58 22.51
C SER A 344 -11.53 23.47 23.99
N GLN A 345 -11.55 24.58 24.71
CA GLN A 345 -11.94 24.60 26.15
C GLN A 345 -13.41 24.26 26.38
N GLN A 346 -14.24 24.33 25.32
CA GLN A 346 -15.64 23.93 25.40
C GLN A 346 -15.83 22.41 25.30
N LEU A 347 -14.77 21.66 25.02
CA LEU A 347 -14.75 20.21 25.03
C LEU A 347 -14.11 19.70 26.33
N THR A 348 -14.58 18.61 26.85
CA THR A 348 -13.84 17.82 27.83
C THR A 348 -12.70 17.07 27.13
N VAL A 349 -11.69 16.62 27.91
CA VAL A 349 -10.61 15.77 27.39
C VAL A 349 -11.16 14.51 26.69
N THR A 350 -12.14 13.86 27.33
CA THR A 350 -12.78 12.64 26.80
C THR A 350 -13.53 12.90 25.51
N GLU A 351 -14.26 14.02 25.39
CA GLU A 351 -14.98 14.38 24.18
C GLU A 351 -14.02 14.61 23.00
N GLN A 352 -12.92 15.34 23.24
CA GLN A 352 -11.92 15.60 22.20
C GLN A 352 -11.16 14.34 21.79
N PHE A 353 -10.74 13.52 22.76
CA PHE A 353 -10.13 12.22 22.50
C PHE A 353 -11.06 11.31 21.69
N THR A 354 -12.33 11.23 22.11
CA THR A 354 -13.34 10.40 21.43
C THR A 354 -13.54 10.86 19.98
N ALA A 355 -13.59 12.19 19.76
CA ALA A 355 -13.69 12.71 18.40
C ALA A 355 -12.50 12.31 17.54
N LEU A 356 -11.26 12.46 18.03
CA LEU A 356 -10.06 12.05 17.29
C LEU A 356 -10.08 10.54 17.00
N ARG A 357 -10.42 9.72 17.99
CA ARG A 357 -10.55 8.26 17.83
C ARG A 357 -11.65 7.89 16.81
N ASP A 358 -12.79 8.58 16.84
CA ASP A 358 -13.90 8.31 15.94
C ASP A 358 -13.52 8.60 14.48
N PHE A 359 -12.64 9.59 14.22
CA PHE A 359 -12.03 9.82 12.92
C PHE A 359 -10.95 8.80 12.50
N GLY A 360 -10.67 7.79 13.35
CA GLY A 360 -9.75 6.69 13.06
C GLY A 360 -8.34 6.86 13.60
N PHE A 361 -8.01 7.97 14.30
CA PHE A 361 -6.67 8.16 14.82
C PHE A 361 -6.39 7.27 16.02
N GLY A 362 -5.15 6.78 16.12
CA GLY A 362 -4.73 5.85 17.17
C GLY A 362 -5.05 4.38 16.89
N SER A 363 -5.64 4.06 15.73
CA SER A 363 -5.95 2.69 15.28
C SER A 363 -5.51 2.51 13.84
N PRO A 364 -5.10 1.28 13.43
CA PRO A 364 -4.88 0.98 12.02
C PRO A 364 -6.15 1.24 11.20
N THR A 365 -6.00 1.62 9.94
CA THR A 365 -7.15 1.84 9.04
C THR A 365 -7.75 0.51 8.56
N GLY A 366 -6.95 -0.57 8.62
CA GLY A 366 -7.33 -1.89 8.14
C GLY A 366 -7.06 -2.11 6.65
N VAL A 367 -6.34 -1.19 6.00
CA VAL A 367 -5.91 -1.37 4.61
C VAL A 367 -5.05 -2.63 4.46
N GLU A 368 -5.15 -3.31 3.33
CA GLU A 368 -4.41 -4.54 3.03
C GLU A 368 -2.91 -4.26 2.80
N PHE A 369 -2.27 -3.65 3.79
CA PHE A 369 -0.84 -3.34 3.72
C PHE A 369 -0.10 -3.85 4.98
N PRO A 370 0.98 -4.62 4.81
CA PRO A 370 1.71 -5.15 5.95
C PRO A 370 2.42 -4.02 6.71
N SER A 371 2.43 -4.10 8.03
CA SER A 371 3.12 -3.14 8.90
C SER A 371 2.52 -1.72 8.89
N GLU A 372 1.20 -1.59 8.64
CA GLU A 372 0.50 -0.33 8.83
C GLU A 372 0.66 0.18 10.27
N SER A 373 0.99 1.45 10.43
CA SER A 373 1.09 2.10 11.73
C SER A 373 -0.29 2.55 12.23
N ARG A 374 -0.58 2.26 13.49
CA ARG A 374 -1.77 2.79 14.16
C ARG A 374 -1.72 4.29 14.46
N GLY A 375 -0.58 4.94 14.19
CA GLY A 375 -0.35 6.31 14.67
C GLY A 375 -0.06 6.35 16.17
N ALA A 376 -0.21 7.55 16.76
CA ALA A 376 0.00 7.76 18.18
C ALA A 376 -1.12 8.66 18.74
N LEU A 377 -1.96 8.10 19.60
CA LEU A 377 -2.98 8.85 20.33
C LEU A 377 -2.99 8.34 21.77
N LYS A 378 -2.50 9.16 22.69
CA LYS A 378 -2.47 8.82 24.12
C LYS A 378 -3.89 8.74 24.66
N PRO A 379 -4.19 7.80 25.58
CA PRO A 379 -5.51 7.71 26.21
C PRO A 379 -5.78 8.94 27.09
N PRO A 380 -7.06 9.29 27.37
CA PRO A 380 -7.45 10.53 28.05
C PRO A 380 -6.81 10.75 29.40
N GLU A 381 -6.52 9.67 30.13
CA GLU A 381 -5.92 9.71 31.48
C GLU A 381 -4.47 10.24 31.46
N GLN A 382 -3.81 10.21 30.30
CA GLN A 382 -2.46 10.74 30.11
C GLN A 382 -2.45 12.18 29.60
N TRP A 383 -3.64 12.78 29.40
CA TRP A 383 -3.72 14.16 28.93
C TRP A 383 -3.66 15.14 30.11
N GLN A 384 -2.82 16.13 29.96
CA GLN A 384 -2.91 17.32 30.84
C GLN A 384 -4.04 18.19 30.32
N ALA A 385 -5.11 18.34 31.13
CA ALA A 385 -6.39 18.90 30.72
C ALA A 385 -6.30 20.27 30.01
N THR A 386 -5.42 21.15 30.46
CA THR A 386 -5.25 22.50 29.86
C THR A 386 -4.23 22.49 28.71
N TYR A 387 -3.14 21.75 28.86
CA TYR A 387 -2.03 21.77 27.92
C TYR A 387 -2.30 20.86 26.69
N THR A 388 -2.57 19.57 26.92
CA THR A 388 -2.73 18.57 25.86
C THR A 388 -3.97 18.85 25.01
N ARG A 389 -5.09 19.31 25.65
CA ARG A 389 -6.32 19.64 24.92
C ARG A 389 -6.09 20.79 23.93
N ALA A 390 -5.45 21.89 24.34
CA ALA A 390 -5.08 22.97 23.42
C ALA A 390 -4.08 22.50 22.33
N SER A 391 -3.08 21.68 22.71
CA SER A 391 -2.11 21.13 21.78
C SER A 391 -2.77 20.24 20.73
N ALA A 392 -3.64 19.33 21.15
CA ALA A 392 -4.37 18.42 20.25
C ALA A 392 -5.30 19.20 19.30
N ALA A 393 -5.92 20.29 19.76
CA ALA A 393 -6.72 21.16 18.91
C ALA A 393 -5.92 21.84 17.79
N MET A 394 -4.62 22.02 18.00
CA MET A 394 -3.67 22.55 17.01
C MET A 394 -2.94 21.46 16.23
N GLY A 395 -3.17 20.17 16.54
CA GLY A 395 -2.57 19.02 15.88
C GLY A 395 -1.19 18.62 16.42
N TYR A 396 -0.93 18.82 17.70
CA TYR A 396 0.27 18.36 18.39
C TYR A 396 -0.06 17.30 19.44
N GLU A 397 0.95 16.58 19.91
CA GLU A 397 0.88 15.50 20.92
C GLU A 397 0.13 14.24 20.47
N PHE A 398 -0.23 14.16 19.22
CA PHE A 398 -0.66 12.90 18.59
C PHE A 398 -0.09 12.79 17.17
N GLY A 399 0.10 11.57 16.71
CA GLY A 399 0.68 11.30 15.41
C GLY A 399 -0.28 10.52 14.53
N VAL A 400 -0.35 10.90 13.26
CA VAL A 400 -1.19 10.27 12.25
C VAL A 400 -0.36 9.90 11.02
N THR A 401 -0.70 8.82 10.30
CA THR A 401 -0.13 8.55 8.99
C THR A 401 -0.84 9.40 7.92
N ALA A 402 -0.20 9.54 6.75
CA ALA A 402 -0.83 10.26 5.64
C ALA A 402 -2.14 9.59 5.20
N LEU A 403 -2.19 8.24 5.24
CA LEU A 403 -3.41 7.48 4.92
C LEU A 403 -4.51 7.72 5.96
N GLN A 404 -4.20 7.69 7.27
CA GLN A 404 -5.18 8.00 8.31
C GLN A 404 -5.75 9.41 8.12
N LEU A 405 -4.91 10.40 7.80
CA LEU A 405 -5.36 11.75 7.56
C LEU A 405 -6.28 11.83 6.32
N ALA A 406 -5.93 11.14 5.23
CA ALA A 406 -6.76 11.07 4.02
C ALA A 406 -8.12 10.43 4.31
N SER A 407 -8.16 9.32 5.04
CA SER A 407 -9.40 8.65 5.44
C SER A 407 -10.29 9.53 6.31
N ALA A 408 -9.69 10.26 7.26
CA ALA A 408 -10.42 11.18 8.14
C ALA A 408 -11.04 12.37 7.38
N TYR A 409 -10.32 12.94 6.39
CA TYR A 409 -10.87 13.95 5.47
C TYR A 409 -11.90 13.34 4.53
N GLY A 410 -11.70 12.08 4.11
CA GLY A 410 -12.67 11.31 3.35
C GLY A 410 -14.02 11.20 4.04
N ALA A 411 -14.03 11.03 5.37
CA ALA A 411 -15.28 11.02 6.13
C ALA A 411 -16.07 12.32 6.01
N ILE A 412 -15.39 13.48 5.98
CA ILE A 412 -16.06 14.78 5.79
C ILE A 412 -16.61 14.90 4.35
N ALA A 413 -15.82 14.47 3.36
CA ALA A 413 -16.23 14.46 1.94
C ALA A 413 -17.36 13.46 1.65
N ASN A 414 -17.57 12.45 2.50
CA ASN A 414 -18.57 11.41 2.41
C ASN A 414 -19.68 11.58 3.46
N ASP A 415 -20.25 12.79 3.53
CA ASP A 415 -21.39 13.11 4.41
C ASP A 415 -21.23 12.68 5.88
N GLY A 416 -20.01 12.69 6.37
CA GLY A 416 -19.68 12.34 7.74
C GLY A 416 -19.57 10.84 8.00
N VAL A 417 -19.45 10.00 6.99
CA VAL A 417 -19.25 8.55 7.10
C VAL A 417 -17.81 8.16 6.80
N LEU A 418 -17.11 7.65 7.80
CA LEU A 418 -15.77 7.08 7.64
C LEU A 418 -15.88 5.72 6.97
N LEU A 419 -15.16 5.53 5.86
CA LEU A 419 -15.01 4.24 5.17
C LEU A 419 -13.66 3.62 5.50
N ALA A 420 -13.60 2.29 5.46
CA ALA A 420 -12.33 1.56 5.47
C ALA A 420 -11.62 1.78 4.12
N PRO A 421 -10.36 2.25 4.11
CA PRO A 421 -9.60 2.35 2.86
C PRO A 421 -9.20 0.95 2.37
N THR A 422 -9.11 0.78 1.05
CA THR A 422 -8.67 -0.47 0.43
C THR A 422 -7.70 -0.24 -0.72
N LEU A 423 -6.81 -1.19 -0.92
CA LEU A 423 -5.91 -1.31 -2.08
C LEU A 423 -6.36 -2.40 -3.05
N VAL A 424 -7.28 -3.30 -2.64
CA VAL A 424 -7.73 -4.42 -3.46
C VAL A 424 -9.13 -4.14 -4.00
N ARG A 425 -9.24 -4.04 -5.32
CA ARG A 425 -10.50 -3.81 -6.02
C ARG A 425 -11.21 -5.09 -6.40
N GLU A 426 -10.48 -6.03 -7.02
CA GLU A 426 -11.02 -7.31 -7.45
C GLU A 426 -9.97 -8.42 -7.27
N VAL A 427 -10.46 -9.63 -7.02
CA VAL A 427 -9.68 -10.86 -7.09
C VAL A 427 -10.38 -11.82 -8.04
N ARG A 428 -9.63 -12.39 -8.96
CA ARG A 428 -10.12 -13.39 -9.91
C ARG A 428 -9.30 -14.66 -9.85
N ALA A 429 -9.97 -15.79 -9.98
CA ALA A 429 -9.30 -17.06 -10.18
C ALA A 429 -8.57 -17.08 -11.55
N HIS A 430 -7.63 -18.00 -11.70
CA HIS A 430 -6.86 -18.16 -12.94
C HIS A 430 -7.72 -18.40 -14.20
N ASP A 431 -8.95 -18.88 -14.02
CA ASP A 431 -9.94 -19.10 -15.10
C ASP A 431 -10.77 -17.84 -15.41
N GLY A 432 -10.48 -16.71 -14.76
CA GLY A 432 -11.17 -15.43 -14.91
C GLY A 432 -12.42 -15.27 -14.04
N ARG A 433 -12.83 -16.29 -13.29
CA ARG A 433 -13.99 -16.23 -12.41
C ARG A 433 -13.75 -15.23 -11.26
N LEU A 434 -14.68 -14.30 -11.08
CA LEU A 434 -14.63 -13.31 -10.00
C LEU A 434 -14.79 -14.00 -8.64
N LEU A 435 -13.81 -13.80 -7.75
CA LEU A 435 -13.80 -14.31 -6.37
C LEU A 435 -14.18 -13.23 -5.36
N TYR A 436 -13.71 -12.02 -5.60
CA TYR A 436 -13.95 -10.86 -4.74
C TYR A 436 -14.06 -9.60 -5.59
N ARG A 437 -14.97 -8.71 -5.19
CA ARG A 437 -15.06 -7.32 -5.67
C ARG A 437 -15.36 -6.42 -4.49
N HIS A 438 -14.53 -5.40 -4.33
CA HIS A 438 -14.71 -4.40 -3.29
C HIS A 438 -16.08 -3.75 -3.35
N GLN A 439 -16.67 -3.54 -2.18
CA GLN A 439 -17.84 -2.72 -1.94
C GLN A 439 -17.47 -1.72 -0.84
N PRO A 440 -17.93 -0.46 -0.90
CA PRO A 440 -17.65 0.51 0.15
C PRO A 440 -18.02 -0.03 1.53
N GLU A 441 -17.07 -0.02 2.47
CA GLU A 441 -17.26 -0.55 3.82
C GLU A 441 -17.36 0.59 4.84
N PRO A 442 -18.56 0.93 5.32
CA PRO A 442 -18.74 1.95 6.35
C PRO A 442 -18.22 1.47 7.71
N VAL A 443 -17.23 2.18 8.25
CA VAL A 443 -16.72 1.93 9.61
C VAL A 443 -17.65 2.55 10.64
N ARG A 444 -18.00 3.83 10.47
CA ARG A 444 -18.90 4.58 11.36
C ARG A 444 -19.30 5.93 10.79
N ARG A 445 -20.38 6.49 11.29
CA ARG A 445 -20.72 7.90 11.10
C ARG A 445 -20.02 8.74 12.18
N VAL A 446 -19.12 9.63 11.78
CA VAL A 446 -18.34 10.49 12.69
C VAL A 446 -19.03 11.81 12.99
N VAL A 447 -19.75 12.35 12.00
CA VAL A 447 -20.60 13.55 12.13
C VAL A 447 -21.86 13.40 11.28
N SER A 448 -22.87 14.23 11.52
CA SER A 448 -24.05 14.29 10.64
C SER A 448 -23.70 14.95 9.29
N SER A 449 -24.50 14.66 8.23
CA SER A 449 -24.34 15.29 6.92
C SER A 449 -24.39 16.83 7.00
N ARG A 450 -25.22 17.38 7.89
CA ARG A 450 -25.29 18.83 8.13
C ARG A 450 -23.96 19.40 8.68
N VAL A 451 -23.33 18.70 9.62
CA VAL A 451 -22.03 19.10 10.17
C VAL A 451 -20.94 18.96 9.11
N ALA A 452 -20.95 17.85 8.33
CA ALA A 452 -20.01 17.65 7.24
C ALA A 452 -20.10 18.78 6.19
N ALA A 453 -21.32 19.14 5.76
CA ALA A 453 -21.56 20.26 4.84
C ALA A 453 -21.09 21.60 5.40
N THR A 454 -21.23 21.81 6.72
CA THR A 454 -20.72 23.02 7.38
C THR A 454 -19.19 23.07 7.36
N LEU A 455 -18.53 21.94 7.65
CA LEU A 455 -17.06 21.83 7.60
C LEU A 455 -16.54 21.99 6.18
N MET A 456 -17.26 21.48 5.16
CA MET A 456 -16.91 21.68 3.75
C MET A 456 -16.91 23.16 3.39
N ARG A 457 -17.90 23.94 3.84
CA ARG A 457 -17.92 25.41 3.63
C ARG A 457 -16.71 26.09 4.27
N TYR A 458 -16.30 25.68 5.49
CA TYR A 458 -15.11 26.22 6.13
C TYR A 458 -13.85 25.92 5.32
N LEU A 459 -13.73 24.67 4.80
CA LEU A 459 -12.57 24.25 4.01
C LEU A 459 -12.47 24.97 2.66
N ARG A 460 -13.59 25.38 2.04
CA ARG A 460 -13.61 26.24 0.85
C ARG A 460 -12.98 27.61 1.14
N GLN A 461 -13.34 28.21 2.28
CA GLN A 461 -12.81 29.51 2.65
C GLN A 461 -11.29 29.47 2.87
N VAL A 462 -10.72 28.34 3.32
CA VAL A 462 -9.27 28.18 3.46
C VAL A 462 -8.53 28.31 2.12
N VAL A 463 -9.17 27.94 1.02
CA VAL A 463 -8.58 28.01 -0.35
C VAL A 463 -8.90 29.37 -1.01
N SER A 464 -9.72 30.23 -0.40
CA SER A 464 -10.01 31.58 -0.90
C SER A 464 -8.78 32.51 -0.84
N THR A 465 -8.96 33.75 -1.30
CA THR A 465 -7.92 34.79 -1.25
C THR A 465 -7.53 35.20 0.18
N GLU A 466 -8.44 35.04 1.12
CA GLU A 466 -8.24 35.35 2.56
C GLU A 466 -7.68 34.17 3.34
N GLY A 467 -7.74 32.96 2.76
CA GLY A 467 -7.32 31.74 3.41
C GLY A 467 -5.85 31.39 3.24
N THR A 468 -5.41 30.39 3.99
CA THR A 468 -4.01 29.97 4.03
C THR A 468 -3.59 29.10 2.84
N ALA A 469 -4.52 28.62 2.00
CA ALA A 469 -4.26 27.72 0.89
C ALA A 469 -4.51 28.33 -0.50
N ARG A 470 -4.36 29.64 -0.67
CA ARG A 470 -4.51 30.34 -1.95
C ARG A 470 -3.73 29.68 -3.09
N GLY A 471 -2.57 29.07 -2.79
CA GLY A 471 -1.74 28.38 -3.78
C GLY A 471 -2.40 27.12 -4.39
N ALA A 472 -3.52 26.61 -3.85
CA ALA A 472 -4.27 25.49 -4.39
C ALA A 472 -5.42 25.88 -5.33
N GLN A 473 -5.70 27.19 -5.54
CA GLN A 473 -6.78 27.65 -6.40
C GLN A 473 -6.58 27.21 -7.85
N LEU A 474 -7.63 26.65 -8.46
CA LEU A 474 -7.74 26.35 -9.88
C LEU A 474 -8.54 27.44 -10.60
N ALA A 475 -8.37 27.55 -11.92
CA ALA A 475 -9.06 28.56 -12.71
C ALA A 475 -10.57 28.27 -12.86
N ASN A 476 -10.95 26.99 -13.02
CA ASN A 476 -12.30 26.61 -13.42
C ASN A 476 -13.02 25.71 -12.40
N TYR A 477 -12.37 25.34 -11.29
CA TYR A 477 -12.93 24.44 -10.29
C TYR A 477 -12.57 24.90 -8.89
N GLU A 478 -13.47 24.70 -7.96
CA GLU A 478 -13.19 24.95 -6.55
C GLU A 478 -12.52 23.76 -5.88
N VAL A 479 -11.55 24.09 -5.04
CA VAL A 479 -10.86 23.15 -4.14
C VAL A 479 -11.21 23.54 -2.71
N ALA A 480 -11.57 22.57 -1.89
CA ALA A 480 -11.66 22.74 -0.44
C ALA A 480 -10.46 22.07 0.23
N GLY A 481 -10.01 22.57 1.35
CA GLY A 481 -8.88 21.90 2.04
C GLY A 481 -8.35 22.67 3.23
N LYS A 482 -7.32 22.10 3.87
CA LYS A 482 -6.66 22.69 5.04
C LYS A 482 -5.16 22.51 4.97
N THR A 483 -4.43 23.61 5.17
CA THR A 483 -2.96 23.59 5.31
C THR A 483 -2.54 23.14 6.70
N GLY A 484 -1.41 22.47 6.77
CA GLY A 484 -0.69 22.14 7.98
C GLY A 484 0.76 22.59 7.91
N THR A 485 1.29 23.03 9.03
CA THR A 485 2.71 23.30 9.24
C THR A 485 3.01 22.93 10.68
N ALA A 486 3.68 21.82 10.88
CA ALA A 486 4.02 21.34 12.22
C ALA A 486 5.53 21.23 12.38
N ARG A 487 6.02 21.50 13.57
CA ARG A 487 7.42 21.21 13.92
C ARG A 487 7.60 19.69 14.00
N ARG A 488 8.67 19.18 13.43
CA ARG A 488 8.95 17.75 13.47
C ARG A 488 9.62 17.36 14.78
N PHE A 489 9.11 16.30 15.40
CA PHE A 489 9.74 15.70 16.56
C PHE A 489 10.60 14.52 16.08
N VAL A 490 11.91 14.69 16.14
CA VAL A 490 12.91 13.69 15.66
C VAL A 490 13.97 13.56 16.75
N ASP A 491 14.30 12.33 17.13
CA ASP A 491 15.35 12.01 18.11
C ASP A 491 15.21 12.78 19.44
N GLY A 492 13.97 12.87 19.95
CA GLY A 492 13.69 13.49 21.24
C GLY A 492 13.63 15.03 21.24
N ARG A 493 13.74 15.67 20.09
CA ARG A 493 13.71 17.14 19.95
C ARG A 493 12.96 17.62 18.71
N TYR A 494 12.49 18.84 18.75
CA TYR A 494 11.87 19.47 17.59
C TYR A 494 12.92 20.02 16.61
N GLN A 495 12.94 19.47 15.37
CA GLN A 495 13.87 19.86 14.31
C GLN A 495 13.13 19.96 12.97
N GLY A 496 13.25 21.11 12.32
CA GLY A 496 12.59 21.34 11.02
C GLY A 496 11.07 21.34 11.09
N TYR A 497 10.44 21.25 9.93
CA TYR A 497 8.99 21.35 9.78
C TYR A 497 8.46 20.25 8.86
N THR A 498 7.23 19.84 9.09
CA THR A 498 6.41 19.11 8.12
C THR A 498 5.38 20.07 7.55
N ALA A 499 5.47 20.29 6.24
CA ALA A 499 4.47 21.04 5.48
C ALA A 499 3.43 20.07 4.93
N SER A 500 2.14 20.36 5.09
CA SER A 500 1.08 19.48 4.59
C SER A 500 -0.11 20.26 4.04
N PHE A 501 -0.87 19.61 3.18
CA PHE A 501 -2.16 20.08 2.70
C PHE A 501 -3.09 18.88 2.48
N ALA A 502 -4.29 18.95 3.04
CA ALA A 502 -5.35 17.99 2.79
C ALA A 502 -6.43 18.67 1.98
N ALA A 503 -6.61 18.22 0.74
CA ALA A 503 -7.54 18.78 -0.24
C ALA A 503 -8.70 17.84 -0.52
N LEU A 504 -9.85 18.42 -0.84
CA LEU A 504 -11.06 17.76 -1.31
C LEU A 504 -11.41 18.38 -2.67
N PHE A 505 -11.59 17.54 -3.69
CA PHE A 505 -11.79 17.99 -5.07
C PHE A 505 -12.82 17.17 -5.82
N PRO A 506 -13.74 17.79 -6.57
CA PRO A 506 -14.11 19.22 -6.47
C PRO A 506 -14.75 19.55 -5.13
N ALA A 507 -14.82 20.83 -4.75
CA ALA A 507 -15.33 21.21 -3.44
C ALA A 507 -16.84 20.94 -3.27
N ASP A 508 -17.63 20.96 -4.35
CA ASP A 508 -19.09 20.75 -4.31
C ASP A 508 -19.46 19.29 -4.12
N ASP A 509 -18.78 18.41 -4.85
CA ASP A 509 -19.06 16.98 -4.90
C ASP A 509 -17.73 16.21 -4.95
N PRO A 510 -17.05 16.06 -3.80
CA PRO A 510 -15.71 15.52 -3.77
C PRO A 510 -15.60 14.13 -4.39
N GLN A 511 -14.73 14.03 -5.40
CA GLN A 511 -14.35 12.79 -6.04
C GLN A 511 -12.96 12.31 -5.54
N LEU A 512 -12.14 13.25 -5.07
CA LEU A 512 -10.80 12.98 -4.56
C LEU A 512 -10.56 13.63 -3.21
N VAL A 513 -9.93 12.92 -2.33
CA VAL A 513 -9.19 13.44 -1.19
C VAL A 513 -7.72 13.33 -1.52
N ILE A 514 -6.97 14.44 -1.44
CA ILE A 514 -5.53 14.46 -1.73
C ILE A 514 -4.81 14.98 -0.48
N VAL A 515 -3.97 14.14 0.11
CA VAL A 515 -3.08 14.56 1.20
C VAL A 515 -1.66 14.62 0.67
N VAL A 516 -1.06 15.79 0.77
CA VAL A 516 0.36 16.03 0.47
C VAL A 516 1.08 16.35 1.77
N LYS A 517 2.20 15.69 2.01
CA LYS A 517 3.09 15.89 3.16
C LYS A 517 4.51 16.01 2.66
N ILE A 518 5.21 17.08 3.01
CA ILE A 518 6.62 17.33 2.70
C ILE A 518 7.39 17.47 4.00
N ASN A 519 8.43 16.68 4.17
CA ASN A 519 9.25 16.64 5.36
C ASN A 519 10.48 17.54 5.18
N ASN A 520 10.64 18.46 6.11
CA ASN A 520 11.79 19.36 6.24
C ASN A 520 12.21 20.05 4.92
N PRO A 521 11.32 20.82 4.26
CA PRO A 521 11.73 21.65 3.15
C PRO A 521 12.70 22.73 3.64
N THR A 522 13.91 22.76 3.10
CA THR A 522 15.00 23.68 3.52
C THR A 522 15.17 24.84 2.58
N LYS A 523 14.69 24.73 1.35
CA LYS A 523 14.75 25.78 0.34
C LYS A 523 13.39 26.44 0.13
N GLY A 524 13.34 27.75 0.15
CA GLY A 524 12.10 28.52 -0.02
C GLY A 524 11.29 28.59 1.28
N SER A 525 10.05 28.09 1.25
CA SER A 525 9.12 28.16 2.38
C SER A 525 8.89 26.78 3.00
N TYR A 526 8.69 26.74 4.30
CA TYR A 526 8.26 25.55 5.03
C TYR A 526 6.74 25.54 5.34
N TYR A 527 5.99 26.54 4.91
CA TYR A 527 4.54 26.59 5.11
C TYR A 527 3.80 25.72 4.11
N GLY A 528 2.85 24.92 4.58
CA GLY A 528 2.03 24.04 3.73
C GLY A 528 1.27 24.80 2.63
N GLY A 529 0.85 26.04 2.87
CA GLY A 529 0.21 26.91 1.88
C GLY A 529 1.12 27.36 0.74
N ALA A 530 2.43 27.38 0.96
CA ALA A 530 3.44 27.80 -0.02
C ALA A 530 4.17 26.60 -0.66
N THR A 531 3.98 25.38 -0.16
CA THR A 531 4.65 24.16 -0.63
C THR A 531 3.65 23.08 -1.06
N ALA A 532 2.93 22.47 -0.10
CA ALA A 532 2.01 21.37 -0.36
C ALA A 532 0.76 21.79 -1.16
N ALA A 533 0.23 23.00 -0.93
CA ALA A 533 -0.94 23.49 -1.66
C ALA A 533 -0.66 23.75 -3.15
N PRO A 534 0.42 24.45 -3.56
CA PRO A 534 0.80 24.56 -4.97
C PRO A 534 1.10 23.22 -5.65
N LEU A 535 1.72 22.27 -4.92
CA LEU A 535 1.95 20.92 -5.44
C LEU A 535 0.64 20.20 -5.73
N THR A 536 -0.35 20.32 -4.84
CA THR A 536 -1.70 19.76 -5.06
C THR A 536 -2.35 20.37 -6.29
N LYS A 537 -2.27 21.69 -6.49
CA LYS A 537 -2.74 22.37 -7.70
C LYS A 537 -2.11 21.77 -8.95
N GLN A 538 -0.80 21.67 -9.00
CA GLN A 538 -0.07 21.10 -10.14
C GLN A 538 -0.53 19.66 -10.45
N MET A 539 -0.76 18.86 -9.42
CA MET A 539 -1.27 17.49 -9.58
C MET A 539 -2.69 17.50 -10.17
N LEU A 540 -3.61 18.31 -9.61
CA LEU A 540 -4.97 18.41 -10.10
C LEU A 540 -5.03 18.87 -11.57
N GLU A 541 -4.22 19.86 -11.96
CA GLU A 541 -4.12 20.32 -13.36
C GLU A 541 -3.66 19.18 -14.28
N ARG A 542 -2.69 18.37 -13.87
CA ARG A 542 -2.23 17.19 -14.62
C ARG A 542 -3.29 16.08 -14.67
N MET A 543 -4.01 15.84 -13.57
CA MET A 543 -5.09 14.86 -13.51
C MET A 543 -6.26 15.25 -14.42
N LEU A 544 -6.62 16.52 -14.45
CA LEU A 544 -7.66 17.07 -15.33
C LEU A 544 -7.26 17.01 -16.81
N ALA A 545 -5.98 17.22 -17.13
CA ALA A 545 -5.45 17.14 -18.49
C ALA A 545 -5.23 15.69 -18.97
N ALA A 546 -5.23 14.70 -18.09
CA ALA A 546 -4.98 13.31 -18.44
C ALA A 546 -6.14 12.73 -19.26
N ARG A 547 -5.85 12.16 -20.45
CA ARG A 547 -6.86 11.54 -21.33
C ARG A 547 -7.63 10.39 -20.64
N ASN A 548 -6.95 9.68 -19.76
CA ASN A 548 -7.49 8.56 -19.01
C ASN A 548 -7.60 8.91 -17.52
N THR A 549 -8.23 10.04 -17.21
CA THR A 549 -8.47 10.39 -15.80
C THR A 549 -9.53 9.46 -15.18
N THR A 550 -9.39 9.20 -13.87
CA THR A 550 -10.44 8.56 -13.06
C THR A 550 -11.54 9.52 -12.63
N LEU A 551 -11.31 10.83 -12.80
CA LEU A 551 -12.32 11.85 -12.54
C LEU A 551 -13.52 11.67 -13.48
N ASP A 552 -14.71 11.70 -12.91
CA ASP A 552 -15.95 11.79 -13.69
C ASP A 552 -16.13 13.23 -14.20
N LEU A 553 -15.66 13.45 -15.41
CA LEU A 553 -15.70 14.78 -16.04
C LEU A 553 -17.14 15.29 -16.28
N ARG A 554 -18.15 14.40 -16.37
CA ARG A 554 -19.55 14.82 -16.50
C ARG A 554 -20.03 15.45 -15.20
N ARG A 555 -19.77 14.81 -14.07
CA ARG A 555 -20.08 15.37 -12.75
C ARG A 555 -19.33 16.68 -12.47
N LEU A 556 -18.12 16.86 -13.01
CA LEU A 556 -17.39 18.13 -12.93
C LEU A 556 -18.03 19.24 -13.76
N GLN A 557 -18.71 18.90 -14.87
CA GLN A 557 -19.38 19.89 -15.75
C GLN A 557 -20.79 20.24 -15.25
N GLU A 558 -21.45 19.31 -14.56
CA GLU A 558 -22.78 19.49 -13.98
C GLU A 558 -22.76 20.29 -12.66
N ALA A 559 -21.61 20.41 -12.01
CA ALA A 559 -21.41 21.29 -10.86
C ALA A 559 -21.55 22.74 -11.34
N GLU A 560 -22.68 23.39 -11.04
CA GLU A 560 -22.86 24.83 -11.32
C GLU A 560 -21.71 25.61 -10.67
N PRO A 561 -21.07 26.56 -11.37
CA PRO A 561 -20.13 27.47 -10.74
C PRO A 561 -20.88 28.26 -9.68
N VAL A 562 -20.70 27.90 -8.41
CA VAL A 562 -21.27 28.67 -7.29
C VAL A 562 -20.65 30.06 -7.36
N PRO A 563 -21.44 31.12 -7.52
CA PRO A 563 -20.94 32.48 -7.50
C PRO A 563 -20.20 32.67 -6.18
N LEU A 564 -18.95 33.14 -6.21
CA LEU A 564 -18.21 33.55 -5.02
C LEU A 564 -19.13 34.49 -4.24
N ALA A 565 -19.73 34.01 -3.16
CA ALA A 565 -20.53 34.84 -2.28
C ALA A 565 -19.60 35.93 -1.75
N ILE A 566 -19.79 37.14 -2.21
CA ILE A 566 -19.19 38.34 -1.63
C ILE A 566 -19.62 38.31 -0.16
N PRO A 567 -18.70 38.33 0.81
CA PRO A 567 -19.08 38.29 2.21
C PRO A 567 -19.98 39.50 2.49
N GLU A 568 -21.23 39.25 2.91
CA GLU A 568 -22.04 40.33 3.46
C GLU A 568 -21.29 40.97 4.62
N VAL A 569 -20.92 42.22 4.46
CA VAL A 569 -20.35 43.04 5.53
C VAL A 569 -21.39 43.12 6.65
N ARG A 570 -21.19 42.37 7.70
CA ARG A 570 -22.09 42.41 8.88
C ARG A 570 -21.93 43.72 9.59
N PRO A 571 -23.05 44.34 9.99
CA PRO A 571 -22.98 45.48 10.93
C PRO A 571 -22.34 44.99 12.27
N PRO A 572 -21.57 45.86 12.98
CA PRO A 572 -20.75 45.46 14.11
C PRO A 572 -21.52 44.99 15.37
N ASP A 573 -22.85 45.03 15.38
CA ASP A 573 -23.65 44.86 16.61
C ASP A 573 -24.32 43.49 16.80
N ALA A 574 -24.05 42.50 15.93
CA ALA A 574 -24.78 41.23 15.94
C ALA A 574 -23.99 40.01 16.43
N VAL A 575 -22.84 40.17 17.05
CA VAL A 575 -22.03 39.06 17.54
C VAL A 575 -22.41 38.70 18.98
N ALA A 576 -23.12 37.58 19.16
CA ALA A 576 -23.36 37.03 20.49
C ALA A 576 -22.01 36.58 21.09
N ARG A 577 -21.55 37.30 22.14
CA ARG A 577 -20.34 36.93 22.86
C ARG A 577 -20.59 35.63 23.63
N VAL A 578 -19.78 34.62 23.38
CA VAL A 578 -19.72 33.44 24.25
C VAL A 578 -19.32 33.94 25.63
N SER A 579 -20.17 33.68 26.65
CA SER A 579 -19.89 34.04 28.03
C SER A 579 -18.47 33.59 28.38
N ARG A 580 -17.70 34.52 28.97
CA ARG A 580 -16.30 34.32 29.32
C ARG A 580 -16.11 33.01 30.07
N VAL A 581 -15.55 32.01 29.38
CA VAL A 581 -14.99 30.86 30.08
C VAL A 581 -13.82 31.39 30.87
N ALA A 582 -13.92 31.33 32.22
CA ALA A 582 -12.87 31.82 33.11
C ALA A 582 -11.63 30.94 32.91
N TRP A 583 -10.72 31.38 32.08
CA TRP A 583 -9.35 30.88 32.09
C TRP A 583 -8.71 31.33 33.41
N PRO A 584 -7.79 30.57 34.01
CA PRO A 584 -6.92 31.06 35.05
C PRO A 584 -5.87 32.00 34.42
N TYR A 585 -6.34 33.17 33.96
CA TYR A 585 -5.54 34.20 33.32
C TYR A 585 -5.26 35.28 34.33
N ARG A 586 -4.00 35.59 34.60
CA ARG A 586 -3.57 36.82 35.30
C ARG A 586 -3.12 37.81 34.23
N ASP A 587 -3.92 38.85 34.07
CA ASP A 587 -3.49 40.09 33.41
C ASP A 587 -2.31 40.70 34.22
N ARG A 588 -1.11 40.70 33.65
CA ARG A 588 0.10 41.27 34.26
C ARG A 588 0.46 42.66 33.70
N ASP A 589 -0.44 43.31 33.00
CA ASP A 589 -0.13 44.60 32.38
C ASP A 589 -1.05 45.74 32.85
N THR A 590 -1.29 45.86 34.15
CA THR A 590 -1.83 47.12 34.70
C THR A 590 -1.27 47.37 36.10
N THR A 591 0.04 47.60 36.20
CA THR A 591 0.65 48.40 37.28
C THR A 591 2.09 48.76 36.89
N ALA A 592 2.23 49.80 36.08
CA ALA A 592 3.45 50.61 36.02
C ALA A 592 3.09 51.95 35.40
N ALA A 593 2.37 52.74 36.19
CA ALA A 593 2.35 54.21 36.05
C ALA A 593 1.83 54.77 37.39
N GLU A 594 2.74 54.87 38.33
CA GLU A 594 2.99 55.96 39.26
C GLU A 594 4.37 55.77 39.88
#